data_86cd1512e392eed98d99ac0a7cf20a6d
#
_entry.id   86cd1512e392eed98d99ac0a7cf20a6d
#
_cell.length_a   1.000
_cell.length_b   1.000
_cell.length_c   1.000
_cell.angle_alpha   90.00
_cell.angle_beta   90.00
_cell.angle_gamma   90.00
#
_symmetry.space_group_name_H-M   'P 1'
#
loop_
_entity.id
_entity.type
_entity.pdbx_description
1 polymer ?
#
loop_
_entity_poly.entity_id
_entity_poly.type
_entity_poly.pdbx_seq_one_letter_code
_entity_poly.pdbx_strand_id
1 'polypeptide(L)'
;PVNVPEYEMCIAWDSINGGLAGISTTDRKLAVSWQLDMRPTMQPVIFPESGELVINNFENGEDELIVVDIATGELLSRAKVNARLANGMFLTPGFNRDIFYCTTGTFSKVTWY
;
A
#
# COMPACT_ATOMS: atom_id res chain seq x y z
N PRO A 1 1.06 -4.59 -10.78
CA PRO A 1 2.28 -4.45 -9.95
C PRO A 1 2.95 -3.09 -10.14
N VAL A 2 3.68 -2.67 -9.13
CA VAL A 2 4.42 -1.40 -9.14
C VAL A 2 5.91 -1.70 -8.98
N ASN A 3 6.72 -1.18 -9.89
CA ASN A 3 8.16 -1.36 -9.82
C ASN A 3 8.79 -0.27 -8.94
N VAL A 4 9.70 -0.69 -8.06
CA VAL A 4 10.46 0.20 -7.16
C VAL A 4 11.95 -0.04 -7.42
N PRO A 5 12.51 0.57 -8.46
CA PRO A 5 13.89 0.28 -8.87
C PRO A 5 14.95 0.65 -7.83
N GLU A 6 14.68 1.64 -6.97
CA GLU A 6 15.59 2.04 -5.90
C GLU A 6 15.86 0.91 -4.91
N TYR A 7 14.96 -0.05 -4.78
CA TYR A 7 15.07 -1.19 -3.88
C TYR A 7 15.22 -2.51 -4.63
N GLU A 8 15.32 -2.49 -5.95
CA GLU A 8 15.32 -3.67 -6.79
C GLU A 8 14.15 -4.59 -6.46
N MET A 9 12.96 -4.00 -6.35
CA MET A 9 11.74 -4.69 -5.97
C MET A 9 10.56 -4.31 -6.84
N CYS A 10 9.61 -5.23 -6.90
CA CYS A 10 8.30 -5.02 -7.49
C CYS A 10 7.24 -5.34 -6.43
N ILE A 11 6.26 -4.48 -6.28
CA ILE A 11 5.16 -4.69 -5.35
C ILE A 11 3.96 -5.26 -6.12
N ALA A 12 3.46 -6.40 -5.66
CA ALA A 12 2.32 -7.07 -6.25
C ALA A 12 1.22 -7.31 -5.22
N TRP A 13 -0.02 -7.29 -5.66
CA TRP A 13 -1.16 -7.55 -4.78
C TRP A 13 -2.28 -8.25 -5.53
N ASP A 14 -3.13 -8.95 -4.77
CA ASP A 14 -4.31 -9.64 -5.26
C ASP A 14 -5.54 -9.14 -4.51
N SER A 15 -6.39 -8.38 -5.20
CA SER A 15 -7.59 -7.78 -4.63
C SER A 15 -8.73 -8.79 -4.46
N ILE A 16 -8.67 -9.92 -5.12
CA ILE A 16 -9.74 -10.93 -5.11
C ILE A 16 -9.52 -11.94 -3.99
N ASN A 17 -8.36 -12.56 -3.96
CA ASN A 17 -8.04 -13.60 -2.98
C ASN A 17 -7.31 -13.06 -1.74
N GLY A 18 -6.78 -11.86 -1.83
CA GLY A 18 -5.93 -11.27 -0.82
C GLY A 18 -4.47 -11.64 -1.03
N GLY A 19 -3.60 -10.73 -0.65
CA GLY A 19 -2.15 -10.89 -0.73
C GLY A 19 -1.47 -9.60 -1.15
N LEU A 20 -0.39 -9.29 -0.47
CA LEU A 20 0.51 -8.18 -0.79
C LEU A 20 1.94 -8.71 -0.66
N ALA A 21 2.74 -8.53 -1.67
CA ALA A 21 4.07 -9.11 -1.71
C ALA A 21 5.11 -8.15 -2.26
N GLY A 22 6.30 -8.19 -1.67
CA GLY A 22 7.49 -7.60 -2.23
C GLY A 22 8.30 -8.67 -2.95
N ILE A 23 8.55 -8.45 -4.22
CA ILE A 23 9.26 -9.40 -5.08
C ILE A 23 10.59 -8.81 -5.47
N SER A 24 11.68 -9.47 -5.09
CA SER A 24 13.03 -9.06 -5.47
C SER A 24 13.23 -9.26 -6.98
N THR A 25 13.81 -8.26 -7.63
CA THR A 25 14.17 -8.32 -9.06
C THR A 25 15.69 -8.33 -9.26
N THR A 26 16.43 -8.62 -8.21
CA THR A 26 17.90 -8.64 -8.23
C THR A 26 18.43 -9.70 -9.21
N ASP A 27 19.46 -9.35 -9.96
CA ASP A 27 20.11 -10.23 -10.94
C ASP A 27 19.15 -10.80 -12.00
N ARG A 28 18.11 -10.05 -12.35
CA ARG A 28 17.08 -10.45 -13.32
C ARG A 28 16.33 -11.71 -12.92
N LYS A 29 16.31 -12.01 -11.62
CA LYS A 29 15.55 -13.12 -11.06
C LYS A 29 14.42 -12.60 -10.22
N LEU A 30 13.30 -13.30 -10.23
CA LEU A 30 12.15 -12.97 -9.40
C LEU A 30 12.10 -13.90 -8.20
N ALA A 31 12.07 -13.31 -7.01
CA ALA A 31 11.95 -14.07 -5.77
C ALA A 31 11.11 -13.29 -4.78
N VAL A 32 10.18 -13.96 -4.09
CA VAL A 32 9.38 -13.33 -3.05
C VAL A 32 10.28 -13.01 -1.86
N SER A 33 10.43 -11.72 -1.54
CA SER A 33 11.20 -11.28 -0.37
C SER A 33 10.36 -11.26 0.89
N TRP A 34 9.10 -10.84 0.76
CA TRP A 34 8.14 -10.82 1.87
C TRP A 34 6.72 -10.90 1.34
N GLN A 35 5.82 -11.32 2.21
CA GLN A 35 4.41 -11.46 1.87
C GLN A 35 3.56 -11.15 3.09
N LEU A 36 2.46 -10.41 2.89
CA LEU A 36 1.50 -10.05 3.92
C LEU A 36 0.10 -10.53 3.52
N ASP A 37 -0.64 -10.99 4.51
CA ASP A 37 -2.03 -11.39 4.34
C ASP A 37 -2.93 -10.16 4.46
N MET A 38 -2.90 -9.34 3.42
CA MET A 38 -3.67 -8.10 3.30
C MET A 38 -4.47 -8.14 2.01
N ARG A 39 -5.53 -7.36 1.94
CA ARG A 39 -6.40 -7.30 0.75
C ARG A 39 -6.46 -5.89 0.18
N PRO A 40 -5.43 -5.47 -0.55
CA PRO A 40 -5.43 -4.17 -1.21
C PRO A 40 -6.43 -4.15 -2.36
N THR A 41 -7.11 -3.03 -2.51
CA THR A 41 -8.03 -2.80 -3.64
C THR A 41 -7.60 -1.61 -4.50
N MET A 42 -6.55 -0.91 -4.08
CA MET A 42 -6.03 0.26 -4.76
C MET A 42 -4.55 0.06 -5.10
N GLN A 43 -4.02 0.93 -5.94
CA GLN A 43 -2.60 0.94 -6.23
C GLN A 43 -1.82 1.56 -5.06
N PRO A 44 -0.69 1.00 -4.65
CA PRO A 44 0.10 1.57 -3.56
C PRO A 44 0.75 2.89 -3.97
N VAL A 45 0.95 3.74 -2.97
CA VAL A 45 1.76 4.95 -3.10
C VAL A 45 3.15 4.65 -2.54
N ILE A 46 4.18 4.92 -3.32
CA ILE A 46 5.56 4.61 -2.97
C ILE A 46 6.28 5.88 -2.55
N PHE A 47 6.97 5.81 -1.43
CA PHE A 47 7.85 6.86 -0.91
C PHE A 47 9.28 6.32 -0.82
N PRO A 48 10.03 6.37 -1.94
CA PRO A 48 11.37 5.73 -1.97
C PRO A 48 12.36 6.36 -0.99
N GLU A 49 12.24 7.65 -0.73
CA GLU A 49 13.17 8.35 0.17
C GLU A 49 13.09 7.86 1.60
N SER A 50 11.89 7.51 2.06
CA SER A 50 11.69 6.96 3.41
C SER A 50 11.63 5.43 3.44
N GLY A 51 11.63 4.79 2.29
CA GLY A 51 11.52 3.34 2.20
C GLY A 51 10.15 2.79 2.55
N GLU A 52 9.11 3.58 2.36
CA GLU A 52 7.75 3.24 2.77
C GLU A 52 6.82 3.11 1.58
N LEU A 53 5.84 2.23 1.70
CA LEU A 53 4.67 2.23 0.82
C LEU A 53 3.41 2.37 1.66
N VAL A 54 2.40 3.01 1.09
CA VAL A 54 1.08 3.14 1.70
C VAL A 54 0.06 2.51 0.77
N ILE A 55 -0.78 1.66 1.33
CA ILE A 55 -1.83 0.97 0.59
C ILE A 55 -3.02 0.73 1.50
N ASN A 56 -4.18 0.47 0.92
CA ASN A 56 -5.34 0.10 1.70
C ASN A 56 -5.38 -1.40 1.96
N ASN A 57 -6.09 -1.78 3.02
CA ASN A 57 -6.45 -3.16 3.32
C ASN A 57 -7.96 -3.20 3.57
N PHE A 58 -8.71 -3.83 2.67
CA PHE A 58 -10.15 -3.91 2.75
C PHE A 58 -10.58 -5.27 3.31
N GLU A 59 -11.15 -5.25 4.52
CA GLU A 59 -11.63 -6.46 5.20
C GLU A 59 -12.95 -6.20 5.89
N ASN A 60 -13.85 -7.18 5.82
CA ASN A 60 -15.13 -7.16 6.55
C ASN A 60 -15.97 -5.89 6.30
N GLY A 61 -15.94 -5.37 5.07
CA GLY A 61 -16.66 -4.17 4.71
C GLY A 61 -16.04 -2.87 5.22
N GLU A 62 -14.86 -2.93 5.82
CA GLU A 62 -14.13 -1.78 6.33
C GLU A 62 -12.80 -1.61 5.61
N ASP A 63 -12.40 -0.37 5.42
CA ASP A 63 -11.12 -0.04 4.82
C ASP A 63 -10.16 0.53 5.88
N GLU A 64 -8.90 0.18 5.75
CA GLU A 64 -7.82 0.77 6.53
C GLU A 64 -6.65 1.12 5.63
N LEU A 65 -5.84 2.07 6.05
CA LEU A 65 -4.58 2.39 5.40
C LEU A 65 -3.44 1.77 6.20
N ILE A 66 -2.51 1.16 5.51
CA ILE A 66 -1.33 0.56 6.11
C ILE A 66 -0.08 1.19 5.51
N VAL A 67 0.94 1.32 6.35
CA VAL A 67 2.28 1.76 5.95
C VAL A 67 3.22 0.59 6.15
N VAL A 68 3.93 0.21 5.09
CA VAL A 68 4.79 -0.97 5.07
C VAL A 68 6.20 -0.56 4.65
N ASP A 69 7.20 -1.13 5.31
CA ASP A 69 8.59 -1.00 4.90
C ASP A 69 8.79 -1.76 3.59
N ILE A 70 9.28 -1.08 2.57
CA ILE A 70 9.43 -1.67 1.23
C ILE A 70 10.44 -2.83 1.24
N ALA A 71 11.54 -2.66 1.95
CA ALA A 71 12.64 -3.64 1.94
C ALA A 71 12.30 -4.91 2.71
N THR A 72 11.58 -4.80 3.82
CA THR A 72 11.38 -5.91 4.77
C THR A 72 9.96 -6.43 4.84
N GLY A 73 8.97 -5.65 4.39
CA GLY A 73 7.56 -6.00 4.56
C GLY A 73 7.03 -5.77 5.96
N GLU A 74 7.81 -5.12 6.84
CA GLU A 74 7.35 -4.80 8.18
C GLU A 74 6.17 -3.83 8.15
N LEU A 75 5.11 -4.16 8.87
CA LEU A 75 3.96 -3.27 9.02
C LEU A 75 4.30 -2.18 10.03
N LEU A 76 4.49 -0.96 9.55
CA LEU A 76 4.94 0.16 10.36
C LEU A 76 3.79 0.90 11.03
N SER A 77 2.65 0.98 10.37
CA SER A 77 1.50 1.72 10.89
C SER A 77 0.23 1.23 10.22
N ARG A 78 -0.90 1.40 10.93
CA ARG A 78 -2.22 1.11 10.37
C ARG A 78 -3.27 2.00 11.02
N ALA A 79 -4.25 2.44 10.23
CA ALA A 79 -5.35 3.27 10.71
C ALA A 79 -6.62 2.99 9.93
N LYS A 80 -7.73 2.81 10.63
CA LYS A 80 -9.04 2.67 9.99
C LYS A 80 -9.46 3.98 9.36
N VAL A 81 -10.08 3.89 8.19
CA VAL A 81 -10.61 5.05 7.48
C VAL A 81 -12.11 5.14 7.75
N ASN A 82 -12.54 6.26 8.33
CA ASN A 82 -13.94 6.52 8.56
C ASN A 82 -14.61 7.04 7.29
N ALA A 83 -14.83 6.16 6.34
CA ALA A 83 -15.54 6.45 5.12
C ALA A 83 -16.86 5.67 5.08
N ARG A 84 -17.95 6.34 4.67
CA ARG A 84 -19.27 5.70 4.57
C ARG A 84 -19.29 4.58 3.55
N LEU A 85 -18.55 4.76 2.47
CA LEU A 85 -18.36 3.73 1.46
C LEU A 85 -16.96 3.18 1.69
N ALA A 86 -16.92 1.98 2.20
CA ALA A 86 -15.70 1.40 2.74
C ALA A 86 -14.68 0.99 1.68
N ASN A 87 -15.03 1.00 0.41
CA ASN A 87 -14.10 0.62 -0.63
C ASN A 87 -13.46 1.86 -1.25
N GLY A 88 -12.20 2.10 -0.97
CA GLY A 88 -11.44 3.20 -1.54
C GLY A 88 -11.29 3.09 -3.05
N MET A 89 -11.37 4.20 -3.74
CA MET A 89 -11.21 4.25 -5.19
C MET A 89 -9.77 4.45 -5.60
N PHE A 90 -9.07 5.37 -4.94
CA PHE A 90 -7.66 5.57 -5.21
C PHE A 90 -6.95 6.31 -4.08
N LEU A 91 -5.64 6.13 -4.07
CA LEU A 91 -4.69 6.87 -3.25
C LEU A 91 -3.80 7.70 -4.16
N THR A 92 -3.41 8.88 -3.70
CA THR A 92 -2.45 9.71 -4.42
C THR A 92 -1.52 10.40 -3.43
N PRO A 93 -0.23 10.56 -3.76
CA PRO A 93 0.70 11.22 -2.86
C PRO A 93 0.36 12.70 -2.70
N GLY A 94 0.54 13.22 -1.49
CA GLY A 94 0.46 14.63 -1.18
C GLY A 94 1.82 15.31 -1.35
N PHE A 95 2.09 16.31 -0.51
CA PHE A 95 3.29 17.12 -0.66
C PHE A 95 4.51 16.62 0.12
N ASN A 96 4.31 15.90 1.20
CA ASN A 96 5.38 15.35 2.03
C ASN A 96 5.14 13.85 2.26
N ARG A 97 5.08 13.43 3.51
CA ARG A 97 4.65 12.08 3.87
C ARG A 97 3.15 12.08 4.16
N ASP A 98 2.38 12.52 3.20
CA ASP A 98 0.93 12.48 3.28
C ASP A 98 0.34 11.96 1.97
N ILE A 99 -0.89 11.51 2.04
CA ILE A 99 -1.62 11.00 0.89
C ILE A 99 -3.04 11.57 0.88
N PHE A 100 -3.62 11.59 -0.29
CA PHE A 100 -5.04 11.82 -0.46
C PHE A 100 -5.75 10.49 -0.71
N TYR A 101 -6.80 10.25 0.04
CA TYR A 101 -7.62 9.06 -0.04
C TYR A 101 -9.01 9.44 -0.55
N CYS A 102 -9.43 8.79 -1.63
CA CYS A 102 -10.73 9.05 -2.24
C CYS A 102 -11.62 7.82 -2.26
N THR A 103 -12.87 8.01 -1.90
CA THR A 103 -13.97 7.07 -2.18
C THR A 103 -15.04 7.78 -3.02
N THR A 104 -16.10 7.07 -3.35
CA THR A 104 -17.22 7.69 -4.08
C THR A 104 -17.92 8.80 -3.29
N GLY A 105 -17.80 8.82 -1.97
CA GLY A 105 -18.47 9.80 -1.11
C GLY A 105 -17.53 10.62 -0.23
N THR A 106 -16.22 10.39 -0.27
CA THR A 106 -15.30 10.99 0.69
C THR A 106 -13.97 11.33 0.03
N PHE A 107 -13.42 12.45 0.43
CA PHE A 107 -12.06 12.86 0.10
C PHE A 107 -11.34 13.22 1.40
N SER A 108 -10.23 12.55 1.67
CA SER A 108 -9.49 12.73 2.93
C SER A 108 -8.01 12.87 2.69
N LYS A 109 -7.36 13.72 3.49
CA LYS A 109 -5.90 13.80 3.57
C LYS A 109 -5.45 13.00 4.78
N VAL A 110 -4.47 12.13 4.60
CA VAL A 110 -3.94 11.27 5.65
C VAL A 110 -2.46 11.55 5.82
N THR A 111 -2.04 11.78 7.06
CA THR A 111 -0.65 12.01 7.43
C THR A 111 -0.27 10.98 8.49
N TRP A 112 0.98 10.51 8.45
CA TRP A 112 1.51 9.60 9.48
C TRP A 112 2.86 10.08 9.98
N TYR A 113 3.19 9.66 11.18
CA TYR A 113 4.40 10.10 11.86
C TYR A 113 5.32 8.94 12.23
#